data_d6d0ff199d688e2b88ae994da4f8d08c
#
_entry.id   d6d0ff199d688e2b88ae994da4f8d08c
#
_cell.length_a   1.000
_cell.length_b   1.000
_cell.length_c   1.000
_cell.angle_alpha   90.00
_cell.angle_beta   90.00
_cell.angle_gamma   90.00
#
_symmetry.space_group_name_H-M   'P 1'
#
loop_
_entity.id
_entity.type
_entity.pdbx_description
1 polymer ?
#
loop_
_entity_poly.entity_id
_entity_poly.type
_entity_poly.pdbx_seq_one_letter_code
_entity_poly.pdbx_strand_id
1 'polypeptide(L)'
;MVQAEKIRAHREELGLSVKEMSDAIGLGKEGDKLWRKWEAGDEKLPKSQYEKIMNFATYTPYRNEIEDPCFRYIDLFAGIGGIRIPFQELGGKCVFTSEWDPFAQKTYKINFGGEIAGDITEVDEKTIPDFDILLGGFPCQPFSQAGLHKGFSDTRGTLFFDIERIISEKRPKAFLLENVKQLKGHDNGRTYWVIEEHL
;
A
#
# COMPACT_ATOMS: atom_id res chain seq x y z
N MET A 1 17.10 9.31 -28.25
CA MET A 1 15.92 8.49 -27.84
C MET A 1 14.67 9.17 -28.38
N VAL A 2 13.86 8.48 -29.17
CA VAL A 2 12.61 9.00 -29.75
C VAL A 2 11.58 9.19 -28.64
N GLN A 3 10.63 10.13 -28.77
CA GLN A 3 9.59 10.38 -27.75
C GLN A 3 8.83 9.10 -27.37
N ALA A 4 8.55 8.23 -28.34
CA ALA A 4 7.90 6.93 -28.12
C ALA A 4 8.66 6.03 -27.14
N GLU A 5 9.98 5.94 -27.28
CA GLU A 5 10.84 5.16 -26.36
C GLU A 5 10.86 5.75 -24.95
N LYS A 6 10.85 7.08 -24.85
CA LYS A 6 10.85 7.77 -23.54
C LYS A 6 9.57 7.53 -22.75
N ILE A 7 8.40 7.63 -23.40
CA ILE A 7 7.12 7.41 -22.70
C ILE A 7 6.95 5.94 -22.31
N ARG A 8 7.44 5.01 -23.14
CA ARG A 8 7.46 3.58 -22.79
C ARG A 8 8.33 3.32 -21.57
N ALA A 9 9.58 3.79 -21.59
CA ALA A 9 10.51 3.62 -20.49
C ALA A 9 9.97 4.20 -19.18
N HIS A 10 9.39 5.41 -19.23
CA HIS A 10 8.79 6.04 -18.06
C HIS A 10 7.61 5.24 -17.49
N ARG A 11 6.71 4.72 -18.36
CA ARG A 11 5.61 3.85 -17.93
C ARG A 11 6.12 2.55 -17.28
N GLU A 12 7.13 1.92 -17.88
CA GLU A 12 7.73 0.68 -17.38
C GLU A 12 8.46 0.88 -16.05
N GLU A 13 9.14 2.00 -15.88
CA GLU A 13 9.79 2.40 -14.62
C GLU A 13 8.75 2.53 -13.47
N LEU A 14 7.56 3.07 -13.79
CA LEU A 14 6.44 3.15 -12.87
C LEU A 14 5.73 1.80 -12.64
N GLY A 15 6.09 0.75 -13.37
CA GLY A 15 5.45 -0.56 -13.31
C GLY A 15 4.01 -0.57 -13.80
N LEU A 16 3.61 0.42 -14.63
CA LEU A 16 2.25 0.56 -15.12
C LEU A 16 2.05 -0.14 -16.47
N SER A 17 0.92 -0.81 -16.62
CA SER A 17 0.44 -1.28 -17.93
C SER A 17 0.03 -0.08 -18.80
N VAL A 18 -0.09 -0.31 -20.11
CA VAL A 18 -0.60 0.70 -21.06
C VAL A 18 -1.97 1.23 -20.62
N LYS A 19 -2.85 0.35 -20.15
CA LYS A 19 -4.19 0.74 -19.70
C LYS A 19 -4.12 1.61 -18.44
N GLU A 20 -3.37 1.16 -17.43
CA GLU A 20 -3.23 1.90 -16.17
C GLU A 20 -2.66 3.31 -16.42
N MET A 21 -1.62 3.42 -17.25
CA MET A 21 -1.03 4.72 -17.55
C MET A 21 -1.97 5.63 -18.35
N SER A 22 -2.70 5.06 -19.33
CA SER A 22 -3.69 5.84 -20.11
C SER A 22 -4.85 6.35 -19.25
N ASP A 23 -5.31 5.55 -18.31
CA ASP A 23 -6.35 5.93 -17.34
C ASP A 23 -5.82 7.01 -16.38
N ALA A 24 -4.62 6.84 -15.86
CA ALA A 24 -3.97 7.77 -14.92
C ALA A 24 -3.79 9.19 -15.51
N ILE A 25 -3.45 9.29 -16.78
CA ILE A 25 -3.35 10.58 -17.47
C ILE A 25 -4.67 11.05 -18.13
N GLY A 26 -5.76 10.29 -17.94
CA GLY A 26 -7.09 10.71 -18.36
C GLY A 26 -7.35 10.67 -19.86
N LEU A 27 -6.83 9.69 -20.60
CA LEU A 27 -7.06 9.54 -22.04
C LEU A 27 -8.47 9.02 -22.41
N GLY A 28 -9.26 8.58 -21.41
CA GLY A 28 -10.62 8.08 -21.63
C GLY A 28 -10.69 6.65 -22.16
N LYS A 29 -11.88 6.24 -22.63
CA LYS A 29 -12.21 4.83 -22.93
C LYS A 29 -11.34 4.15 -23.99
N GLU A 30 -10.80 4.88 -24.94
CA GLU A 30 -9.93 4.37 -26.02
C GLU A 30 -8.46 4.76 -25.80
N GLY A 31 -8.12 5.21 -24.59
CA GLY A 31 -6.80 5.73 -24.26
C GLY A 31 -5.68 4.70 -24.43
N ASP A 32 -5.94 3.44 -24.14
CA ASP A 32 -4.97 2.36 -24.30
C ASP A 32 -4.62 2.09 -25.78
N LYS A 33 -5.58 2.23 -26.70
CA LYS A 33 -5.32 2.11 -28.14
C LYS A 33 -4.50 3.28 -28.66
N LEU A 34 -4.83 4.49 -28.20
CA LEU A 34 -4.08 5.70 -28.55
C LEU A 34 -2.65 5.62 -28.00
N TRP A 35 -2.47 5.19 -26.76
CA TRP A 35 -1.17 5.01 -26.15
C TRP A 35 -0.28 4.03 -26.95
N ARG A 36 -0.83 2.87 -27.35
CA ARG A 36 -0.10 1.89 -28.16
C ARG A 36 0.40 2.48 -29.47
N LYS A 37 -0.40 3.31 -30.13
CA LYS A 37 0.01 4.01 -31.36
C LYS A 37 1.17 4.97 -31.12
N TRP A 38 1.15 5.70 -29.98
CA TRP A 38 2.26 6.56 -29.61
C TRP A 38 3.55 5.78 -29.31
N GLU A 39 3.47 4.67 -28.60
CA GLU A 39 4.64 3.82 -28.32
C GLU A 39 5.15 3.09 -29.59
N ALA A 40 4.29 2.83 -30.56
CA ALA A 40 4.67 2.27 -31.86
C ALA A 40 5.23 3.31 -32.84
N GLY A 41 4.97 4.58 -32.59
CA GLY A 41 5.30 5.67 -33.53
C GLY A 41 4.32 5.82 -34.68
N ASP A 42 3.17 5.13 -34.63
CA ASP A 42 2.13 5.14 -35.67
C ASP A 42 1.30 6.44 -35.64
N GLU A 43 1.32 7.14 -34.51
CA GLU A 43 0.61 8.42 -34.35
C GLU A 43 1.53 9.41 -33.62
N LYS A 44 1.45 10.67 -34.08
CA LYS A 44 2.27 11.74 -33.48
C LYS A 44 1.77 12.07 -32.08
N LEU A 45 2.66 11.98 -31.09
CA LEU A 45 2.38 12.39 -29.72
C LEU A 45 2.36 13.92 -29.61
N PRO A 46 1.22 14.54 -29.20
CA PRO A 46 1.16 15.97 -28.96
C PRO A 46 2.10 16.41 -27.85
N LYS A 47 2.74 17.59 -28.00
CA LYS A 47 3.69 18.11 -27.02
C LYS A 47 3.09 18.22 -25.60
N SER A 48 1.84 18.69 -25.50
CA SER A 48 1.13 18.80 -24.21
C SER A 48 0.90 17.44 -23.54
N GLN A 49 0.61 16.40 -24.33
CA GLN A 49 0.46 15.05 -23.80
C GLN A 49 1.82 14.47 -23.39
N TYR A 50 2.86 14.70 -24.18
CA TYR A 50 4.21 14.29 -23.81
C TYR A 50 4.65 14.90 -22.47
N GLU A 51 4.45 16.22 -22.30
CA GLU A 51 4.76 16.92 -21.05
C GLU A 51 3.95 16.36 -19.87
N LYS A 52 2.65 16.11 -20.08
CA LYS A 52 1.78 15.51 -19.07
C LYS A 52 2.25 14.11 -18.65
N ILE A 53 2.63 13.28 -19.63
CA ILE A 53 3.16 11.93 -19.39
C ILE A 53 4.46 12.00 -18.60
N MET A 54 5.42 12.79 -19.07
CA MET A 54 6.75 12.88 -18.46
C MET A 54 6.75 13.54 -17.09
N ASN A 55 5.72 14.33 -16.77
CA ASN A 55 5.53 14.93 -15.44
C ASN A 55 4.69 14.06 -14.52
N PHE A 56 4.07 12.98 -15.03
CA PHE A 56 3.29 12.08 -14.19
C PHE A 56 4.20 11.30 -13.25
N ALA A 57 3.89 11.36 -11.95
CA ALA A 57 4.63 10.67 -10.89
C ALA A 57 6.15 10.94 -10.88
N THR A 58 6.59 12.11 -11.37
CA THR A 58 8.01 12.51 -11.32
C THR A 58 8.51 12.79 -9.90
N TYR A 59 7.59 12.99 -8.97
CA TYR A 59 7.89 13.05 -7.54
C TYR A 59 6.85 12.25 -6.76
N THR A 60 7.25 11.76 -5.62
CA THR A 60 6.37 11.05 -4.67
C THR A 60 5.70 12.10 -3.76
N PRO A 61 4.36 12.31 -3.84
CA PRO A 61 3.67 13.41 -3.14
C PRO A 61 3.89 13.40 -1.64
N TYR A 62 4.08 12.21 -1.07
CA TYR A 62 4.20 11.98 0.36
C TYR A 62 5.55 11.38 0.73
N ARG A 63 6.59 11.58 -0.10
CA ARG A 63 7.93 11.07 0.23
C ARG A 63 8.43 11.70 1.52
N ASN A 64 8.78 10.85 2.47
CA ASN A 64 9.29 11.28 3.75
C ASN A 64 10.82 11.03 3.80
N GLU A 65 11.60 12.09 3.73
CA GLU A 65 13.06 12.08 3.82
C GLU A 65 13.58 12.60 5.16
N ILE A 66 12.77 12.49 6.22
CA ILE A 66 13.16 12.96 7.56
C ILE A 66 14.40 12.18 8.01
N GLU A 67 15.51 12.88 8.21
CA GLU A 67 16.79 12.32 8.68
C GLU A 67 16.73 12.02 10.18
N ASP A 68 16.13 12.92 10.97
CA ASP A 68 15.97 12.78 12.43
C ASP A 68 14.47 12.75 12.80
N PRO A 69 13.82 11.59 12.68
CA PRO A 69 12.40 11.45 12.95
C PRO A 69 12.10 11.45 14.44
N CYS A 70 10.95 12.04 14.83
CA CYS A 70 10.44 12.00 16.20
C CYS A 70 10.19 10.57 16.69
N PHE A 71 9.80 9.68 15.77
CA PHE A 71 9.56 8.25 16.01
C PHE A 71 9.65 7.49 14.69
N ARG A 72 9.83 6.18 14.80
CA ARG A 72 9.78 5.23 13.67
C ARG A 72 8.51 4.41 13.74
N TYR A 73 7.94 4.09 12.60
CA TYR A 73 6.77 3.22 12.55
C TYR A 73 6.82 2.26 11.36
N ILE A 74 6.04 1.20 11.46
CA ILE A 74 5.77 0.28 10.35
C ILE A 74 4.31 0.38 9.95
N ASP A 75 4.02 0.10 8.67
CA ASP A 75 2.69 0.18 8.07
C ASP A 75 2.34 -1.18 7.46
N LEU A 76 1.54 -1.96 8.18
CA LEU A 76 1.11 -3.31 7.80
C LEU A 76 -0.28 -3.25 7.16
N PHE A 77 -0.50 -4.08 6.13
CA PHE A 77 -1.72 -4.05 5.33
C PHE A 77 -1.99 -2.65 4.78
N ALA A 78 -0.92 -2.04 4.28
CA ALA A 78 -0.82 -0.59 4.05
C ALA A 78 -1.80 -0.04 3.01
N GLY A 79 -2.38 -0.91 2.16
CA GLY A 79 -3.26 -0.49 1.09
C GLY A 79 -2.59 0.55 0.20
N ILE A 80 -3.23 1.70 0.06
CA ILE A 80 -2.67 2.84 -0.69
C ILE A 80 -1.98 3.89 0.22
N GLY A 81 -1.83 3.59 1.54
CA GLY A 81 -1.10 4.40 2.51
C GLY A 81 -1.93 5.42 3.29
N GLY A 82 -3.24 5.20 3.42
CA GLY A 82 -4.13 6.16 4.11
C GLY A 82 -3.77 6.39 5.58
N ILE A 83 -3.43 5.33 6.32
CA ILE A 83 -3.05 5.43 7.74
C ILE A 83 -1.66 6.06 7.89
N ARG A 84 -0.77 5.87 6.94
CA ARG A 84 0.60 6.41 6.95
C ARG A 84 0.63 7.93 6.98
N ILE A 85 -0.23 8.61 6.20
CA ILE A 85 -0.18 10.07 6.00
C ILE A 85 -0.14 10.84 7.32
N PRO A 86 -1.11 10.69 8.27
CA PRO A 86 -1.10 11.47 9.51
C PRO A 86 0.13 11.18 10.39
N PHE A 87 0.64 9.95 10.41
CA PHE A 87 1.85 9.64 11.18
C PHE A 87 3.10 10.28 10.59
N GLN A 88 3.15 10.39 9.27
CA GLN A 88 4.21 11.09 8.57
C GLN A 88 4.15 12.61 8.84
N GLU A 89 2.96 13.21 8.84
CA GLU A 89 2.75 14.63 9.17
C GLU A 89 3.15 14.95 10.62
N LEU A 90 3.03 14.00 11.55
CA LEU A 90 3.49 14.12 12.93
C LEU A 90 5.02 13.98 13.10
N GLY A 91 5.78 13.89 12.01
CA GLY A 91 7.24 13.77 12.05
C GLY A 91 7.76 12.33 12.21
N GLY A 92 6.90 11.34 12.00
CA GLY A 92 7.28 9.93 12.01
C GLY A 92 7.91 9.49 10.69
N LYS A 93 8.82 8.51 10.75
CA LYS A 93 9.44 7.85 9.59
C LYS A 93 8.94 6.41 9.47
N CYS A 94 8.34 6.08 8.32
CA CYS A 94 8.02 4.71 7.97
C CYS A 94 9.30 3.95 7.64
N VAL A 95 9.59 2.88 8.38
CA VAL A 95 10.80 2.07 8.20
C VAL A 95 10.53 0.70 7.59
N PHE A 96 9.27 0.28 7.54
CA PHE A 96 8.85 -0.96 6.92
C PHE A 96 7.40 -0.86 6.48
N THR A 97 7.08 -1.44 5.33
CA THR A 97 5.72 -1.48 4.77
C THR A 97 5.45 -2.87 4.21
N SER A 98 4.27 -3.41 4.50
CA SER A 98 3.78 -4.65 3.90
C SER A 98 2.40 -4.44 3.29
N GLU A 99 2.23 -4.90 2.05
CA GLU A 99 0.96 -4.93 1.32
C GLU A 99 1.02 -6.05 0.28
N TRP A 100 0.03 -6.93 0.25
CA TRP A 100 0.02 -8.08 -0.64
C TRP A 100 -0.58 -7.79 -2.01
N ASP A 101 -1.53 -6.84 -2.10
CA ASP A 101 -2.20 -6.48 -3.36
C ASP A 101 -1.28 -5.70 -4.28
N PRO A 102 -0.97 -6.22 -5.49
CA PRO A 102 -0.02 -5.57 -6.39
C PRO A 102 -0.53 -4.23 -6.96
N PHE A 103 -1.85 -4.00 -6.98
CA PHE A 103 -2.40 -2.72 -7.44
C PHE A 103 -2.29 -1.66 -6.35
N ALA A 104 -2.55 -2.05 -5.10
CA ALA A 104 -2.32 -1.17 -3.95
C ALA A 104 -0.84 -0.79 -3.82
N GLN A 105 0.07 -1.78 -3.94
CA GLN A 105 1.52 -1.55 -3.93
C GLN A 105 1.96 -0.51 -4.97
N LYS A 106 1.44 -0.57 -6.20
CA LYS A 106 1.76 0.41 -7.25
C LYS A 106 1.36 1.82 -6.84
N THR A 107 0.15 2.00 -6.33
CA THR A 107 -0.34 3.29 -5.85
C THR A 107 0.48 3.78 -4.67
N TYR A 108 0.76 2.91 -3.70
CA TYR A 108 1.58 3.22 -2.55
C TYR A 108 3.00 3.68 -2.96
N LYS A 109 3.64 2.96 -3.87
CA LYS A 109 4.98 3.28 -4.38
C LYS A 109 5.03 4.63 -5.09
N ILE A 110 4.00 4.96 -5.87
CA ILE A 110 3.87 6.28 -6.52
C ILE A 110 3.73 7.38 -5.46
N ASN A 111 2.97 7.15 -4.40
CA ASN A 111 2.71 8.15 -3.36
C ASN A 111 3.91 8.38 -2.43
N PHE A 112 4.57 7.33 -2.00
CA PHE A 112 5.55 7.39 -0.91
C PHE A 112 6.97 6.97 -1.34
N GLY A 113 7.12 6.25 -2.45
CA GLY A 113 8.39 5.62 -2.82
C GLY A 113 8.74 4.44 -1.91
N GLY A 114 9.99 3.99 -2.01
CA GLY A 114 10.54 2.94 -1.16
C GLY A 114 10.16 1.51 -1.58
N GLU A 115 10.66 0.57 -0.80
CA GLU A 115 10.37 -0.86 -0.99
C GLU A 115 9.14 -1.25 -0.16
N ILE A 116 8.35 -2.17 -0.71
CA ILE A 116 7.16 -2.71 -0.06
C ILE A 116 7.35 -4.22 0.02
N ALA A 117 7.36 -4.76 1.23
CA ALA A 117 7.28 -6.19 1.44
C ALA A 117 5.89 -6.67 0.99
N GLY A 118 5.83 -7.80 0.34
CA GLY A 118 4.59 -8.39 -0.16
C GLY A 118 3.68 -8.88 0.96
N ASP A 119 3.38 -10.17 0.91
CA ASP A 119 2.56 -10.84 1.92
C ASP A 119 3.29 -10.89 3.28
N ILE A 120 2.65 -10.35 4.32
CA ILE A 120 3.22 -10.32 5.67
C ILE A 120 3.42 -11.72 6.24
N THR A 121 2.66 -12.71 5.80
CA THR A 121 2.79 -14.11 6.26
C THR A 121 4.12 -14.75 5.84
N GLU A 122 4.78 -14.21 4.81
CA GLU A 122 6.07 -14.67 4.30
C GLU A 122 7.26 -13.90 4.93
N VAL A 123 6.99 -12.88 5.72
CA VAL A 123 8.02 -12.04 6.35
C VAL A 123 8.44 -12.62 7.70
N ASP A 124 9.74 -12.84 7.90
CA ASP A 124 10.31 -13.13 9.21
C ASP A 124 10.33 -11.83 10.04
N GLU A 125 9.61 -11.82 11.16
CA GLU A 125 9.49 -10.66 12.05
C GLU A 125 10.84 -10.15 12.56
N LYS A 126 11.85 -11.00 12.64
CA LYS A 126 13.21 -10.63 13.07
C LYS A 126 13.91 -9.72 12.07
N THR A 127 13.56 -9.84 10.78
CA THR A 127 14.14 -9.03 9.71
C THR A 127 13.56 -7.62 9.63
N ILE A 128 12.41 -7.39 10.27
CA ILE A 128 11.79 -6.07 10.33
C ILE A 128 12.69 -5.12 11.14
N PRO A 129 13.01 -3.91 10.66
CA PRO A 129 13.78 -2.93 11.44
C PRO A 129 13.09 -2.58 12.76
N ASP A 130 13.85 -2.10 13.74
CA ASP A 130 13.28 -1.61 15.00
C ASP A 130 12.44 -0.35 14.78
N PHE A 131 11.31 -0.28 15.46
CA PHE A 131 10.33 0.79 15.35
C PHE A 131 9.63 1.05 16.69
N ASP A 132 8.99 2.22 16.80
CA ASP A 132 8.27 2.66 18.00
C ASP A 132 6.78 2.36 17.92
N ILE A 133 6.18 2.43 16.72
CA ILE A 133 4.73 2.31 16.53
C ILE A 133 4.42 1.33 15.40
N LEU A 134 3.48 0.40 15.63
CA LEU A 134 2.91 -0.45 14.60
C LEU A 134 1.57 0.12 14.14
N LEU A 135 1.42 0.32 12.83
CA LEU A 135 0.15 0.65 12.20
C LEU A 135 -0.35 -0.59 11.44
N GLY A 136 -1.63 -0.95 11.60
CA GLY A 136 -2.18 -2.13 10.95
C GLY A 136 -3.69 -2.05 10.72
N GLY A 137 -4.10 -1.85 9.46
CA GLY A 137 -5.48 -1.99 9.01
C GLY A 137 -5.73 -3.39 8.47
N PHE A 138 -5.82 -4.39 9.35
CA PHE A 138 -5.94 -5.78 8.92
C PHE A 138 -7.31 -6.11 8.33
N PRO A 139 -7.41 -7.09 7.39
CA PRO A 139 -8.65 -7.39 6.68
C PRO A 139 -9.78 -7.79 7.60
N CYS A 140 -10.95 -7.17 7.38
CA CYS A 140 -12.17 -7.44 8.13
C CYS A 140 -13.05 -8.53 7.52
N GLN A 141 -12.74 -9.03 6.33
CA GLN A 141 -13.60 -9.93 5.57
C GLN A 141 -14.06 -11.17 6.35
N PRO A 142 -13.25 -11.81 7.21
CA PRO A 142 -13.71 -12.90 8.05
C PRO A 142 -14.75 -12.48 9.10
N PHE A 143 -14.78 -11.19 9.45
CA PHE A 143 -15.60 -10.62 10.52
C PHE A 143 -16.75 -9.74 10.02
N SER A 144 -16.84 -9.44 8.71
CA SER A 144 -17.86 -8.57 8.14
C SER A 144 -19.15 -9.32 7.80
N GLN A 145 -20.29 -8.60 7.74
CA GLN A 145 -21.57 -9.17 7.28
C GLN A 145 -21.53 -9.66 5.83
N ALA A 146 -20.64 -9.11 5.00
CA ALA A 146 -20.44 -9.54 3.61
C ALA A 146 -19.51 -10.76 3.49
N GLY A 147 -18.80 -11.13 4.55
CA GLY A 147 -17.93 -12.30 4.61
C GLY A 147 -18.70 -13.57 5.02
N LEU A 148 -18.01 -14.72 4.96
CA LEU A 148 -18.60 -16.02 5.31
C LEU A 148 -18.71 -16.26 6.82
N HIS A 149 -18.54 -15.27 7.66
CA HIS A 149 -18.57 -15.33 9.14
C HIS A 149 -17.69 -16.44 9.75
N LYS A 150 -16.56 -16.76 9.11
CA LYS A 150 -15.68 -17.86 9.55
C LYS A 150 -14.73 -17.46 10.68
N GLY A 151 -14.64 -16.16 11.03
CA GLY A 151 -13.77 -15.69 12.11
C GLY A 151 -12.31 -16.16 11.92
N PHE A 152 -11.71 -16.66 12.99
CA PHE A 152 -10.35 -17.21 12.99
C PHE A 152 -10.18 -18.54 12.22
N SER A 153 -11.27 -19.19 11.78
CA SER A 153 -11.18 -20.37 10.93
C SER A 153 -10.93 -20.07 9.44
N ASP A 154 -11.01 -18.80 9.04
CA ASP A 154 -10.60 -18.34 7.71
C ASP A 154 -9.12 -17.95 7.73
N THR A 155 -8.36 -18.28 6.69
CA THR A 155 -6.94 -17.95 6.57
C THR A 155 -6.67 -16.44 6.70
N ARG A 156 -7.64 -15.60 6.33
CA ARG A 156 -7.56 -14.13 6.48
C ARG A 156 -7.80 -13.66 7.91
N GLY A 157 -8.51 -14.45 8.74
CA GLY A 157 -8.64 -14.20 10.19
C GLY A 157 -7.35 -14.46 10.94
N THR A 158 -6.44 -15.23 10.37
CA THR A 158 -5.12 -15.52 10.95
C THR A 158 -4.15 -14.35 10.82
N LEU A 159 -4.41 -13.36 9.95
CA LEU A 159 -3.54 -12.20 9.76
C LEU A 159 -3.42 -11.31 11.02
N PHE A 160 -4.37 -11.39 11.94
CA PHE A 160 -4.21 -10.79 13.27
C PHE A 160 -3.02 -11.42 14.03
N PHE A 161 -2.81 -12.72 13.92
CA PHE A 161 -1.70 -13.41 14.57
C PHE A 161 -0.33 -13.04 13.96
N ASP A 162 -0.30 -12.56 12.72
CA ASP A 162 0.90 -11.95 12.13
C ASP A 162 1.22 -10.61 12.79
N ILE A 163 0.22 -9.82 13.15
CA ILE A 163 0.41 -8.61 13.96
C ILE A 163 0.93 -9.00 15.36
N GLU A 164 0.30 -9.96 16.01
CA GLU A 164 0.68 -10.44 17.34
C GLU A 164 2.14 -10.91 17.39
N ARG A 165 2.60 -11.78 16.45
CA ARG A 165 3.98 -12.25 16.44
C ARG A 165 5.00 -11.13 16.26
N ILE A 166 4.65 -10.10 15.44
CA ILE A 166 5.51 -8.92 15.24
C ILE A 166 5.55 -8.07 16.52
N ILE A 167 4.41 -7.85 17.18
CA ILE A 167 4.35 -7.13 18.46
C ILE A 167 5.15 -7.88 19.54
N SER A 168 5.01 -9.19 19.63
CA SER A 168 5.73 -10.03 20.59
C SER A 168 7.25 -9.97 20.40
N GLU A 169 7.73 -10.03 19.17
CA GLU A 169 9.17 -9.98 18.85
C GLU A 169 9.73 -8.57 19.03
N LYS A 170 9.07 -7.56 18.48
CA LYS A 170 9.60 -6.18 18.38
C LYS A 170 9.27 -5.30 19.57
N ARG A 171 8.21 -5.61 20.31
CA ARG A 171 7.76 -4.87 21.50
C ARG A 171 7.71 -3.36 21.31
N PRO A 172 6.92 -2.88 20.32
CA PRO A 172 6.79 -1.45 20.06
C PRO A 172 6.22 -0.69 21.26
N LYS A 173 6.45 0.62 21.34
CA LYS A 173 5.89 1.47 22.40
C LYS A 173 4.38 1.64 22.29
N ALA A 174 3.84 1.54 21.06
CA ALA A 174 2.42 1.65 20.79
C ALA A 174 2.07 0.93 19.48
N PHE A 175 0.78 0.65 19.32
CA PHE A 175 0.20 0.20 18.06
C PHE A 175 -1.14 0.87 17.82
N LEU A 176 -1.49 1.02 16.55
CA LEU A 176 -2.81 1.44 16.10
C LEU A 176 -3.34 0.38 15.14
N LEU A 177 -4.42 -0.28 15.54
CA LEU A 177 -5.09 -1.29 14.75
C LEU A 177 -6.44 -0.76 14.29
N GLU A 178 -6.69 -0.78 12.98
CA GLU A 178 -7.95 -0.37 12.37
C GLU A 178 -8.73 -1.58 11.90
N ASN A 179 -10.03 -1.56 12.13
CA ASN A 179 -10.94 -2.56 11.58
C ASN A 179 -12.39 -2.03 11.56
N VAL A 180 -13.28 -2.75 10.90
CA VAL A 180 -14.68 -2.35 10.80
C VAL A 180 -15.42 -2.45 12.13
N LYS A 181 -16.45 -1.60 12.32
CA LYS A 181 -17.29 -1.56 13.53
C LYS A 181 -17.88 -2.93 13.90
N GLN A 182 -18.19 -3.76 12.90
CA GLN A 182 -18.78 -5.08 13.08
C GLN A 182 -17.87 -6.06 13.85
N LEU A 183 -16.55 -5.81 13.90
CA LEU A 183 -15.62 -6.64 14.66
C LEU A 183 -16.01 -6.77 16.13
N LYS A 184 -16.49 -5.68 16.74
CA LYS A 184 -16.93 -5.69 18.17
C LYS A 184 -18.10 -6.61 18.45
N GLY A 185 -19.00 -6.77 17.48
CA GLY A 185 -20.20 -7.63 17.63
C GLY A 185 -20.02 -9.03 17.03
N HIS A 186 -18.92 -9.29 16.36
CA HIS A 186 -18.69 -10.57 15.71
C HIS A 186 -18.60 -11.70 16.75
N ASP A 187 -19.31 -12.82 16.45
CA ASP A 187 -19.39 -13.99 17.34
C ASP A 187 -19.75 -13.61 18.80
N ASN A 188 -20.78 -12.77 18.96
CA ASN A 188 -21.26 -12.25 20.26
C ASN A 188 -20.14 -11.53 21.06
N GLY A 189 -19.21 -10.87 20.37
CA GLY A 189 -18.10 -10.15 20.97
C GLY A 189 -16.86 -11.01 21.25
N ARG A 190 -16.93 -12.30 21.05
CA ARG A 190 -15.84 -13.24 21.34
C ARG A 190 -14.57 -12.93 20.52
N THR A 191 -14.75 -12.60 19.24
CA THR A 191 -13.62 -12.26 18.37
C THR A 191 -12.84 -11.04 18.88
N TYR A 192 -13.56 -9.98 19.29
CA TYR A 192 -12.94 -8.78 19.84
C TYR A 192 -12.23 -9.08 21.18
N TRP A 193 -12.83 -9.87 22.03
CA TRP A 193 -12.24 -10.31 23.29
C TRP A 193 -10.94 -11.10 23.08
N VAL A 194 -10.91 -12.04 22.12
CA VAL A 194 -9.68 -12.79 21.78
C VAL A 194 -8.58 -11.83 21.32
N ILE A 195 -8.90 -10.81 20.49
CA ILE A 195 -7.91 -9.82 20.06
C ILE A 195 -7.36 -9.05 21.28
N GLU A 196 -8.23 -8.62 22.21
CA GLU A 196 -7.80 -7.89 23.41
C GLU A 196 -6.92 -8.74 24.35
N GLU A 197 -7.17 -10.06 24.43
CA GLU A 197 -6.35 -10.94 25.27
C GLU A 197 -4.94 -11.19 24.71
N HIS A 198 -4.77 -11.06 23.38
CA HIS A 198 -3.52 -11.33 22.69
C HIS A 198 -2.65 -10.07 22.49
N LEU A 199 -3.13 -8.90 22.84
CA LEU A 199 -2.42 -7.62 22.75
C LEU A 199 -2.00 -7.08 24.10
#